data_2572537a60d864e6d05f3d129fd2754a
#
_entry.id   2572537a60d864e6d05f3d129fd2754a
#
_cell.length_a   1.000
_cell.length_b   1.000
_cell.length_c   1.000
_cell.angle_alpha   90.00
_cell.angle_beta   90.00
_cell.angle_gamma   90.00
#
_symmetry.space_group_name_H-M   'P 1'
#
loop_
_entity.id
_entity.type
_entity.pdbx_description
1 polymer ?
#
loop_
_entity_poly.entity_id
_entity_poly.type
_entity_poly.pdbx_seq_one_letter_code
_entity_poly.pdbx_strand_id
1 'polypeptide(L)'
;MKIKLKATGSAFNYTIDGEEINGFDFGIVEHGGRVTPTSELRESGIRKVERDENGELWVTLCQAPPVTRTYKGAELREGDWTESDWIDAADYDPETLYIKEITDA
;
A
#
# COMPACT_ATOMS: atom_id res chain seq x y z
N MET A 1 -6.00 -5.31 8.98
CA MET A 1 -5.48 -5.29 7.60
C MET A 1 -4.20 -4.50 7.56
N LYS A 2 -3.19 -5.05 6.93
CA LYS A 2 -1.90 -4.38 6.71
C LYS A 2 -1.82 -3.92 5.26
N ILE A 3 -1.28 -2.75 5.04
CA ILE A 3 -1.11 -2.21 3.69
C ILE A 3 0.34 -1.79 3.44
N LYS A 4 0.75 -1.88 2.19
CA LYS A 4 2.04 -1.40 1.71
C LYS A 4 1.77 -0.48 0.52
N LEU A 5 2.43 0.66 0.48
CA LEU A 5 2.29 1.63 -0.58
C LEU A 5 3.52 1.61 -1.47
N LYS A 6 3.32 1.30 -2.74
CA LYS A 6 4.36 1.14 -3.73
C LYS A 6 4.34 2.31 -4.71
N ALA A 7 5.48 2.97 -4.89
CA ALA A 7 5.59 4.10 -5.81
C ALA A 7 5.60 3.61 -7.26
N THR A 8 4.49 3.84 -7.97
CA THR A 8 4.27 3.30 -9.32
C THR A 8 3.93 4.36 -10.37
N GLY A 9 4.19 5.62 -10.08
CA GLY A 9 4.01 6.73 -11.02
C GLY A 9 2.63 7.36 -11.03
N SER A 10 1.67 6.82 -10.30
CA SER A 10 0.31 7.34 -10.24
C SER A 10 -0.11 7.68 -8.81
N ALA A 11 -0.87 8.74 -8.66
CA ALA A 11 -1.47 9.12 -7.39
C ALA A 11 -2.84 8.49 -7.26
N PHE A 12 -3.09 7.83 -6.13
CA PHE A 12 -4.39 7.26 -5.80
C PHE A 12 -4.77 7.67 -4.38
N ASN A 13 -6.04 7.95 -4.18
CA ASN A 13 -6.63 8.15 -2.86
C ASN A 13 -7.48 6.95 -2.52
N TYR A 14 -7.35 6.46 -1.30
CA TYR A 14 -8.07 5.28 -0.86
C TYR A 14 -9.02 5.65 0.27
N THR A 15 -10.22 5.09 0.20
CA THR A 15 -11.17 5.09 1.32
C THR A 15 -11.14 3.70 1.91
N ILE A 16 -10.65 3.56 3.14
CA ILE A 16 -10.50 2.28 3.82
C ILE A 16 -11.48 2.22 4.98
N ASP A 17 -12.31 1.17 4.98
CA ASP A 17 -13.29 0.90 6.03
C ASP A 17 -13.25 -0.59 6.36
N GLY A 18 -12.64 -0.94 7.52
CA GLY A 18 -12.41 -2.33 7.89
C GLY A 18 -11.52 -3.05 6.87
N GLU A 19 -12.06 -4.06 6.21
CA GLU A 19 -11.37 -4.81 5.14
C GLU A 19 -11.87 -4.42 3.74
N GLU A 20 -12.47 -3.25 3.63
CA GLU A 20 -12.99 -2.71 2.37
C GLU A 20 -12.13 -1.52 1.92
N ILE A 21 -11.76 -1.51 0.65
CA ILE A 21 -10.97 -0.42 0.04
C ILE A 21 -11.71 0.05 -1.20
N ASN A 22 -12.08 1.34 -1.24
CA ASN A 22 -12.80 1.96 -2.36
C ASN A 22 -14.07 1.19 -2.77
N GLY A 23 -14.76 0.59 -1.80
CA GLY A 23 -15.95 -0.22 -2.06
C GLY A 23 -15.70 -1.68 -2.40
N PHE A 24 -14.43 -2.09 -2.56
CA PHE A 24 -14.08 -3.50 -2.76
C PHE A 24 -13.95 -4.19 -1.39
N ASP A 25 -14.81 -5.17 -1.15
CA ASP A 25 -14.81 -5.94 0.10
C ASP A 25 -13.88 -7.14 0.02
N PHE A 26 -12.78 -7.10 0.77
CA PHE A 26 -11.82 -8.19 0.86
C PHE A 26 -12.05 -9.10 2.06
N GLY A 27 -13.10 -8.85 2.83
CA GLY A 27 -13.52 -9.72 3.94
C GLY A 27 -13.91 -11.12 3.50
N ILE A 28 -14.23 -11.29 2.21
CA ILE A 28 -14.58 -12.60 1.61
C ILE A 28 -13.37 -13.48 1.31
N VAL A 29 -12.16 -12.95 1.39
CA VAL A 29 -10.92 -13.71 1.11
C VAL A 29 -10.69 -14.72 2.25
N GLU A 30 -10.57 -15.99 1.92
CA GLU A 30 -10.34 -17.06 2.89
C GLU A 30 -8.91 -17.03 3.45
N HIS A 31 -8.72 -17.62 4.64
CA HIS A 31 -7.39 -17.81 5.23
C HIS A 31 -6.47 -18.55 4.25
N GLY A 32 -5.28 -18.05 4.05
CA GLY A 32 -4.33 -18.59 3.05
C GLY A 32 -4.70 -18.25 1.60
N GLY A 33 -5.80 -17.53 1.38
CA GLY A 33 -6.26 -17.15 0.05
C GLY A 33 -5.60 -15.89 -0.49
N ARG A 34 -5.74 -15.69 -1.79
CA ARG A 34 -5.31 -14.47 -2.48
C ARG A 34 -6.29 -14.10 -3.56
N VAL A 35 -6.28 -12.82 -3.94
CA VAL A 35 -7.08 -12.31 -5.04
C VAL A 35 -6.13 -11.96 -6.19
N THR A 36 -6.43 -12.51 -7.39
CA THR A 36 -5.75 -12.06 -8.61
C THR A 36 -6.38 -10.72 -9.02
N PRO A 37 -5.61 -9.61 -9.07
CA PRO A 37 -6.19 -8.32 -9.40
C PRO A 37 -6.80 -8.30 -10.80
N THR A 38 -8.06 -7.88 -10.88
CA THR A 38 -8.74 -7.60 -12.14
C THR A 38 -8.28 -6.24 -12.67
N SER A 39 -8.64 -5.92 -13.93
CA SER A 39 -8.38 -4.59 -14.48
C SER A 39 -9.00 -3.49 -13.61
N GLU A 40 -10.19 -3.72 -13.07
CA GLU A 40 -10.90 -2.79 -12.21
C GLU A 40 -10.15 -2.52 -10.90
N LEU A 41 -9.61 -3.54 -10.26
CA LEU A 41 -8.78 -3.38 -9.06
C LEU A 41 -7.51 -2.62 -9.37
N ARG A 42 -6.84 -2.93 -10.48
CA ARG A 42 -5.60 -2.25 -10.90
C ARG A 42 -5.82 -0.78 -11.20
N GLU A 43 -6.93 -0.45 -11.83
CA GLU A 43 -7.33 0.93 -12.12
C GLU A 43 -7.62 1.72 -10.84
N SER A 44 -7.98 1.03 -9.76
CA SER A 44 -8.18 1.61 -8.43
C SER A 44 -6.89 1.68 -7.60
N GLY A 45 -5.77 1.20 -8.12
CA GLY A 45 -4.48 1.22 -7.43
C GLY A 45 -4.19 0.00 -6.57
N ILE A 46 -5.04 -1.01 -6.59
CA ILE A 46 -4.88 -2.24 -5.80
C ILE A 46 -4.09 -3.25 -6.61
N ARG A 47 -2.91 -3.65 -6.12
CA ARG A 47 -1.96 -4.49 -6.87
C ARG A 47 -1.87 -5.91 -6.36
N LYS A 48 -2.04 -6.14 -5.06
CA LYS A 48 -1.90 -7.45 -4.46
C LYS A 48 -2.80 -7.55 -3.24
N VAL A 49 -3.52 -8.64 -3.09
CA VAL A 49 -4.37 -8.92 -1.94
C VAL A 49 -4.16 -10.37 -1.52
N GLU A 50 -3.73 -10.57 -0.28
CA GLU A 50 -3.53 -11.89 0.30
C GLU A 50 -4.02 -11.90 1.75
N ARG A 51 -4.59 -13.04 2.19
CA ARG A 51 -4.88 -13.29 3.59
C ARG A 51 -3.99 -14.42 4.07
N ASP A 52 -3.28 -14.21 5.18
CA ASP A 52 -2.43 -15.25 5.75
C ASP A 52 -3.24 -16.31 6.51
N GLU A 53 -2.57 -17.34 6.98
CA GLU A 53 -3.20 -18.45 7.72
C GLU A 53 -3.74 -18.00 9.09
N ASN A 54 -3.27 -16.88 9.61
CA ASN A 54 -3.74 -16.29 10.87
C ASN A 54 -4.94 -15.36 10.67
N GLY A 55 -5.36 -15.13 9.43
CA GLY A 55 -6.51 -14.30 9.10
C GLY A 55 -6.18 -12.83 8.87
N GLU A 56 -4.91 -12.42 8.91
CA GLU A 56 -4.51 -11.05 8.58
C GLU A 56 -4.51 -10.83 7.07
N LEU A 57 -5.10 -9.74 6.65
CA LEU A 57 -5.16 -9.34 5.25
C LEU A 57 -3.99 -8.40 4.92
N TRP A 58 -3.27 -8.69 3.84
CA TRP A 58 -2.11 -7.95 3.38
C TRP A 58 -2.37 -7.42 1.97
N VAL A 59 -2.39 -6.09 1.82
CA VAL A 59 -2.75 -5.44 0.56
C VAL A 59 -1.65 -4.51 0.11
N THR A 60 -1.27 -4.60 -1.18
CA THR A 60 -0.32 -3.68 -1.80
C THR A 60 -1.06 -2.68 -2.67
N LEU A 61 -0.85 -1.41 -2.37
CA LEU A 61 -1.50 -0.27 -3.02
C LEU A 61 -0.45 0.59 -3.73
N CYS A 62 -0.91 1.37 -4.71
CA CYS A 62 -0.07 2.33 -5.41
C CYS A 62 -0.04 3.68 -4.72
N GLN A 63 1.08 4.38 -4.82
CA GLN A 63 1.17 5.80 -4.48
C GLN A 63 2.05 6.51 -5.50
N ALA A 64 1.92 7.83 -5.61
CA ALA A 64 2.81 8.61 -6.44
C ALA A 64 4.23 8.54 -5.89
N PRO A 65 5.26 8.49 -6.76
CA PRO A 65 6.63 8.61 -6.30
C PRO A 65 6.87 10.01 -5.72
N PRO A 66 7.84 10.18 -4.80
CA PRO A 66 8.17 11.51 -4.29
C PRO A 66 8.64 12.44 -5.42
N VAL A 67 8.15 13.66 -5.44
CA VAL A 67 8.54 14.68 -6.43
C VAL A 67 9.95 15.21 -6.20
N THR A 68 10.49 15.04 -5.00
CA THR A 68 11.85 15.38 -4.64
C THR A 68 12.56 14.14 -4.12
N ARG A 69 13.89 14.11 -4.25
CA ARG A 69 14.71 13.03 -3.73
C ARG A 69 15.06 13.20 -2.25
N THR A 70 14.26 13.94 -1.51
CA THR A 70 14.45 14.16 -0.07
C THR A 70 13.17 13.80 0.68
N TYR A 71 13.33 13.18 1.83
CA TYR A 71 12.24 12.86 2.72
C TYR A 71 12.70 13.06 4.16
N LYS A 72 11.95 13.86 4.93
CA LYS A 72 12.30 14.22 6.30
C LYS A 72 13.74 14.78 6.42
N GLY A 73 14.19 15.55 5.41
CA GLY A 73 15.53 16.15 5.38
C GLY A 73 16.65 15.22 4.95
N ALA A 74 16.38 13.94 4.69
CA ALA A 74 17.36 12.98 4.21
C ALA A 74 17.26 12.81 2.70
N GLU A 75 18.40 12.67 2.02
CA GLU A 75 18.44 12.37 0.59
C GLU A 75 18.04 10.93 0.34
N LEU A 76 17.07 10.72 -0.55
CA LEU A 76 16.62 9.40 -0.95
C LEU A 76 17.49 8.83 -2.05
N ARG A 77 17.85 7.56 -1.92
CA ARG A 77 18.52 6.79 -2.97
C ARG A 77 17.48 6.06 -3.81
N GLU A 78 17.83 5.73 -5.04
CA GLU A 78 17.00 4.86 -5.86
C GLU A 78 16.79 3.53 -5.13
N GLY A 79 15.53 3.14 -4.96
CA GLY A 79 15.13 1.95 -4.18
C GLY A 79 14.59 2.28 -2.79
N ASP A 80 15.07 3.33 -2.13
CA ASP A 80 14.60 3.73 -0.80
C ASP A 80 13.17 4.27 -0.84
N TRP A 81 12.75 4.77 -1.98
CA TRP A 81 11.45 5.42 -2.19
C TRP A 81 10.51 4.65 -3.11
N THR A 82 10.78 3.36 -3.34
CA THR A 82 9.93 2.51 -4.19
C THR A 82 8.72 1.95 -3.47
N GLU A 83 8.84 1.72 -2.17
CA GLU A 83 7.74 1.19 -1.36
C GLU A 83 7.87 1.60 0.10
N SER A 84 6.75 1.57 0.81
CA SER A 84 6.73 1.74 2.26
C SER A 84 7.00 0.42 2.99
N ASP A 85 7.21 0.49 4.31
CA ASP A 85 7.01 -0.67 5.17
C ASP A 85 5.51 -1.02 5.23
N TRP A 86 5.18 -2.18 5.79
CA TRP A 86 3.81 -2.53 6.09
C TRP A 86 3.29 -1.67 7.24
N ILE A 87 2.13 -1.07 7.05
CA ILE A 87 1.46 -0.24 8.06
C ILE A 87 0.05 -0.76 8.31
N ASP A 88 -0.50 -0.43 9.47
CA ASP A 88 -1.91 -0.70 9.73
C ASP A 88 -2.79 0.16 8.84
N ALA A 89 -3.81 -0.45 8.23
CA ALA A 89 -4.74 0.27 7.38
C ALA A 89 -5.47 1.40 8.12
N ALA A 90 -5.67 1.24 9.44
CA ALA A 90 -6.28 2.28 10.28
C ALA A 90 -5.42 3.54 10.40
N ASP A 91 -4.11 3.42 10.18
CA ASP A 91 -3.16 4.53 10.24
C ASP A 91 -2.94 5.22 8.88
N TYR A 92 -3.63 4.75 7.85
CA TYR A 92 -3.50 5.33 6.51
C TYR A 92 -4.05 6.76 6.46
N ASP A 93 -3.22 7.67 5.91
CA ASP A 93 -3.56 9.07 5.66
C ASP A 93 -3.25 9.38 4.20
N PRO A 94 -4.25 9.78 3.38
CA PRO A 94 -4.04 10.08 1.96
C PRO A 94 -3.13 11.27 1.69
N GLU A 95 -2.91 12.13 2.68
CA GLU A 95 -2.02 13.30 2.57
C GLU A 95 -0.56 12.95 2.86
N THR A 96 -0.28 11.73 3.33
CA THR A 96 1.06 11.29 3.71
C THR A 96 1.70 10.46 2.60
N LEU A 97 2.96 10.79 2.28
CA LEU A 97 3.79 9.93 1.43
C LEU A 97 4.45 8.87 2.31
N TYR A 98 4.13 7.62 2.05
CA TYR A 98 4.69 6.49 2.79
C TYR A 98 5.89 5.92 2.04
N ILE A 99 7.03 5.86 2.69
CA ILE A 99 8.23 5.24 2.17
C ILE A 99 8.88 4.39 3.26
N LYS A 100 9.69 3.45 2.84
CA LYS A 100 10.51 2.69 3.77
C LYS A 100 11.47 3.63 4.48
N GLU A 101 11.61 3.48 5.80
CA GLU A 101 12.47 4.34 6.57
C GLU A 101 13.93 4.17 6.15
N ILE A 102 14.60 5.32 5.92
CA ILE A 102 16.01 5.32 5.56
C ILE A 102 16.81 5.09 6.85
N THR A 103 17.48 3.96 6.92
CA THR A 103 18.44 3.72 7.98
C THR A 103 19.81 4.19 7.51
N ASP A 104 20.40 5.14 8.23
CA ASP A 104 21.81 5.47 8.05
C ASP A 104 22.63 4.26 8.49
N ALA A 105 23.29 3.66 7.54
CA ALA A 105 24.22 2.57 7.82
C ALA A 105 25.55 3.14 8.29
#